data_25383ade6a70f10ad6df9377197a6592
#
_entry.id   25383ade6a70f10ad6df9377197a6592
#
_cell.length_a   1.000
_cell.length_b   1.000
_cell.length_c   1.000
_cell.angle_alpha   90.00
_cell.angle_beta   90.00
_cell.angle_gamma   90.00
#
_symmetry.space_group_name_H-M   'P 1'
#
loop_
_entity.id
_entity.type
_entity.pdbx_description
1 polymer ?
#
loop_
_entity_poly.entity_id
_entity_poly.type
_entity_poly.pdbx_seq_one_letter_code
_entity_poly.pdbx_strand_id
1 'polypeptide(L)'
;MIKKYFYKIYEKILGKFDDNDGKLLRQYYKKRFGVEVGKHSYGMDFSNIAQGTKIGAFCSIASGVKIGLMNHPMQYVSTNPFLYYKNRGFVEKDIHIAVKMGSYIGNDVWIGNNAVILPGVNIDNGAIIAAGAVVTKDVSPYEIVGGVPAKHLKFRFDENIRSELNKIDWYNWPDNKIRENLNYFIILVIL
;
A
#
# COMPACT_ATOMS: atom_id res chain seq x y z
N MET A 1 -23.17 -5.49 -4.54
CA MET A 1 -22.95 -4.69 -5.76
C MET A 1 -23.32 -3.22 -5.57
N ILE A 2 -24.46 -2.85 -5.06
CA ILE A 2 -24.96 -1.47 -4.86
C ILE A 2 -24.04 -0.61 -3.98
N LYS A 3 -23.51 -1.11 -2.86
CA LYS A 3 -22.61 -0.37 -1.97
C LYS A 3 -21.29 0.10 -2.67
N LYS A 4 -20.72 -0.71 -3.56
CA LYS A 4 -19.47 -0.37 -4.29
C LYS A 4 -19.70 0.80 -5.27
N TYR A 5 -20.91 0.94 -5.82
CA TYR A 5 -21.30 2.04 -6.70
C TYR A 5 -21.44 3.37 -5.95
N PHE A 6 -22.06 3.34 -4.77
CA PHE A 6 -22.21 4.53 -3.93
C PHE A 6 -20.86 5.11 -3.49
N TYR A 7 -19.88 4.26 -3.18
CA TYR A 7 -18.55 4.75 -2.79
C TYR A 7 -17.85 5.48 -3.94
N LYS A 8 -17.90 4.94 -5.16
CA LYS A 8 -17.30 5.60 -6.32
C LYS A 8 -17.95 6.96 -6.65
N ILE A 9 -19.28 7.06 -6.45
CA ILE A 9 -19.99 8.32 -6.62
C ILE A 9 -19.56 9.32 -5.54
N TYR A 10 -19.46 8.88 -4.29
CA TYR A 10 -19.03 9.73 -3.18
C TYR A 10 -17.58 10.19 -3.32
N GLU A 11 -16.68 9.31 -3.73
CA GLU A 11 -15.29 9.65 -4.08
C GLU A 11 -15.22 10.68 -5.21
N LYS A 12 -16.04 10.51 -6.25
CA LYS A 12 -16.11 11.45 -7.37
C LYS A 12 -16.66 12.82 -6.94
N ILE A 13 -17.59 12.84 -6.00
CA ILE A 13 -18.12 14.07 -5.41
C ILE A 13 -17.07 14.76 -4.55
N LEU A 14 -16.45 14.03 -3.62
CA LEU A 14 -15.38 14.57 -2.79
C LEU A 14 -14.22 15.11 -3.63
N GLY A 15 -13.78 14.38 -4.66
CA GLY A 15 -12.70 14.81 -5.54
C GLY A 15 -12.97 16.10 -6.33
N LYS A 16 -14.26 16.53 -6.43
CA LYS A 16 -14.59 17.84 -7.01
C LYS A 16 -14.36 19.02 -6.04
N PHE A 17 -14.36 18.73 -4.75
CA PHE A 17 -14.20 19.72 -3.67
C PHE A 17 -12.85 19.58 -2.95
N ASP A 18 -12.06 18.58 -3.35
CA ASP A 18 -10.76 18.31 -2.76
C ASP A 18 -9.69 19.23 -3.38
N ASP A 19 -8.66 19.52 -2.61
CA ASP A 19 -7.49 20.20 -3.13
C ASP A 19 -6.64 19.27 -4.02
N ASN A 20 -5.61 19.83 -4.68
CA ASN A 20 -4.70 19.06 -5.53
C ASN A 20 -3.95 17.94 -4.77
N ASP A 21 -3.92 18.02 -3.45
CA ASP A 21 -3.28 17.07 -2.54
C ASP A 21 -4.20 15.89 -2.18
N GLY A 22 -5.50 15.99 -2.42
CA GLY A 22 -6.46 14.93 -2.10
C GLY A 22 -6.74 14.76 -0.60
N LYS A 23 -6.64 15.81 0.19
CA LYS A 23 -6.74 15.77 1.65
C LYS A 23 -8.08 15.24 2.15
N LEU A 24 -9.19 15.67 1.56
CA LEU A 24 -10.53 15.22 1.94
C LEU A 24 -10.72 13.72 1.64
N LEU A 25 -10.27 13.27 0.47
CA LEU A 25 -10.32 11.86 0.10
C LEU A 25 -9.48 10.99 1.05
N ARG A 26 -8.28 11.44 1.42
CA ARG A 26 -7.42 10.69 2.36
C ARG A 26 -8.05 10.59 3.75
N GLN A 27 -8.67 11.65 4.24
CA GLN A 27 -9.42 11.60 5.51
C GLN A 27 -10.60 10.63 5.43
N TYR A 28 -11.32 10.62 4.31
CA TYR A 28 -12.39 9.66 4.05
C TYR A 28 -11.88 8.21 4.05
N TYR A 29 -10.77 7.92 3.39
CA TYR A 29 -10.17 6.59 3.35
C TYR A 29 -9.78 6.10 4.75
N LYS A 30 -9.12 6.95 5.54
CA LYS A 30 -8.78 6.64 6.92
C LYS A 30 -10.03 6.34 7.77
N LYS A 31 -11.05 7.19 7.70
CA LYS A 31 -12.29 7.02 8.49
C LYS A 31 -13.10 5.81 8.03
N ARG A 32 -13.16 5.56 6.74
CA ARG A 32 -14.07 4.55 6.16
C ARG A 32 -13.46 3.16 6.10
N PHE A 33 -12.20 3.06 5.77
CA PHE A 33 -11.50 1.79 5.52
C PHE A 33 -10.40 1.51 6.54
N GLY A 34 -10.06 2.46 7.40
CA GLY A 34 -8.95 2.33 8.33
C GLY A 34 -7.59 2.28 7.66
N VAL A 35 -7.47 2.81 6.43
CA VAL A 35 -6.26 2.84 5.62
C VAL A 35 -5.77 4.28 5.52
N GLU A 36 -4.51 4.52 5.91
CA GLU A 36 -3.86 5.81 5.74
C GLU A 36 -3.21 5.87 4.35
N VAL A 37 -3.45 6.97 3.62
CA VAL A 37 -2.92 7.17 2.27
C VAL A 37 -2.24 8.53 2.20
N GLY A 38 -1.02 8.57 1.67
CA GLY A 38 -0.26 9.79 1.41
C GLY A 38 -0.76 10.53 0.16
N LYS A 39 -0.32 11.79 0.00
CA LYS A 39 -0.69 12.64 -1.13
C LYS A 39 -0.25 12.02 -2.48
N HIS A 40 -0.99 12.31 -3.53
CA HIS A 40 -0.72 11.89 -4.91
C HIS A 40 -0.63 10.37 -5.15
N SER A 41 -0.99 9.53 -4.17
CA SER A 41 -1.07 8.07 -4.34
C SER A 41 -2.40 7.68 -4.98
N TYR A 42 -2.39 6.72 -5.90
CA TYR A 42 -3.56 6.32 -6.66
C TYR A 42 -3.64 4.80 -6.93
N GLY A 43 -4.80 4.35 -7.43
CA GLY A 43 -5.02 2.97 -7.88
C GLY A 43 -5.52 2.01 -6.81
N MET A 44 -5.81 2.48 -5.58
CA MET A 44 -6.25 1.62 -4.47
C MET A 44 -7.63 1.01 -4.73
N ASP A 45 -7.74 -0.31 -4.56
CA ASP A 45 -9.01 -1.01 -4.33
C ASP A 45 -9.10 -1.40 -2.85
N PHE A 46 -9.80 -0.60 -2.06
CA PHE A 46 -9.91 -0.79 -0.61
C PHE A 46 -10.60 -2.10 -0.20
N SER A 47 -11.25 -2.82 -1.12
CA SER A 47 -11.73 -4.18 -0.85
C SER A 47 -10.60 -5.21 -0.72
N ASN A 48 -9.43 -4.87 -1.23
CA ASN A 48 -8.23 -5.71 -1.27
C ASN A 48 -7.08 -5.18 -0.38
N ILE A 49 -7.36 -4.15 0.43
CA ILE A 49 -6.37 -3.55 1.35
C ILE A 49 -6.87 -3.70 2.77
N ALA A 50 -6.08 -4.32 3.63
CA ALA A 50 -6.45 -4.54 5.02
C ALA A 50 -6.44 -3.23 5.82
N GLN A 51 -7.37 -3.13 6.76
CA GLN A 51 -7.37 -2.10 7.79
C GLN A 51 -6.03 -2.05 8.52
N GLY A 52 -5.57 -0.88 8.91
CA GLY A 52 -4.25 -0.66 9.52
C GLY A 52 -3.10 -0.51 8.53
N THR A 53 -3.35 -0.69 7.23
CA THR A 53 -2.35 -0.42 6.19
C THR A 53 -2.06 1.08 6.11
N LYS A 54 -0.77 1.42 5.98
CA LYS A 54 -0.30 2.77 5.69
C LYS A 54 0.39 2.79 4.34
N ILE A 55 -0.02 3.70 3.48
CA ILE A 55 0.52 3.91 2.14
C ILE A 55 1.07 5.34 2.09
N GLY A 56 2.33 5.49 1.75
CA GLY A 56 3.01 6.78 1.63
C GLY A 56 2.50 7.63 0.47
N ALA A 57 3.19 8.72 0.19
CA ALA A 57 2.91 9.64 -0.90
C ALA A 57 3.43 9.12 -2.25
N PHE A 58 2.81 9.55 -3.35
CA PHE A 58 3.23 9.28 -4.74
C PHE A 58 3.26 7.81 -5.13
N CYS A 59 2.55 6.93 -4.43
CA CYS A 59 2.48 5.51 -4.77
C CYS A 59 1.57 5.25 -5.97
N SER A 60 2.02 4.34 -6.84
CA SER A 60 1.26 3.83 -7.99
C SER A 60 0.88 2.38 -7.74
N ILE A 61 -0.41 2.10 -7.53
CA ILE A 61 -0.91 0.76 -7.21
C ILE A 61 -1.78 0.28 -8.37
N ALA A 62 -1.33 -0.78 -9.04
CA ALA A 62 -2.05 -1.33 -10.17
C ALA A 62 -3.27 -2.17 -9.74
N SER A 63 -4.11 -2.56 -10.69
CA SER A 63 -5.32 -3.32 -10.41
C SER A 63 -5.03 -4.73 -9.87
N GLY A 64 -5.94 -5.26 -9.04
CA GLY A 64 -5.85 -6.61 -8.48
C GLY A 64 -4.83 -6.78 -7.35
N VAL A 65 -4.13 -5.72 -6.95
CA VAL A 65 -3.17 -5.75 -5.82
C VAL A 65 -3.91 -6.05 -4.52
N LYS A 66 -3.32 -6.92 -3.68
CA LYS A 66 -3.79 -7.25 -2.34
C LYS A 66 -2.75 -6.89 -1.31
N ILE A 67 -3.12 -6.15 -0.26
CA ILE A 67 -2.17 -5.66 0.75
C ILE A 67 -2.62 -6.02 2.15
N GLY A 68 -1.79 -6.76 2.86
CA GLY A 68 -1.88 -7.00 4.30
C GLY A 68 -3.14 -7.73 4.76
N LEU A 69 -3.81 -8.48 3.87
CA LEU A 69 -5.02 -9.22 4.22
C LEU A 69 -4.72 -10.28 5.26
N MET A 70 -5.64 -10.42 6.22
CA MET A 70 -5.51 -11.29 7.38
C MET A 70 -5.31 -12.76 6.99
N ASN A 71 -4.37 -13.43 7.67
CA ASN A 71 -4.21 -14.87 7.64
C ASN A 71 -5.09 -15.55 8.69
N HIS A 72 -5.32 -16.85 8.55
CA HIS A 72 -5.94 -17.67 9.58
C HIS A 72 -4.90 -18.05 10.67
N PRO A 73 -5.34 -18.30 11.91
CA PRO A 73 -4.46 -18.75 12.99
C PRO A 73 -3.94 -20.17 12.70
N MET A 74 -2.66 -20.29 12.39
CA MET A 74 -2.02 -21.58 12.03
C MET A 74 -1.69 -22.46 13.24
N GLN A 75 -1.70 -21.90 14.46
CA GLN A 75 -1.41 -22.60 15.70
C GLN A 75 -2.61 -23.35 16.29
N TYR A 76 -3.80 -23.23 15.69
CA TYR A 76 -4.98 -23.96 16.13
C TYR A 76 -5.11 -25.29 15.39
N VAL A 77 -5.79 -26.26 15.99
CA VAL A 77 -6.09 -27.55 15.33
C VAL A 77 -6.84 -27.37 14.02
N SER A 78 -7.70 -26.36 13.96
CA SER A 78 -8.37 -25.96 12.72
C SER A 78 -8.13 -24.49 12.45
N THR A 79 -7.84 -24.15 11.20
CA THR A 79 -7.73 -22.76 10.74
C THR A 79 -9.10 -22.12 10.48
N ASN A 80 -10.19 -22.89 10.56
CA ASN A 80 -11.53 -22.44 10.19
C ASN A 80 -12.10 -21.45 11.20
N PRO A 81 -12.80 -20.41 10.74
CA PRO A 81 -13.40 -19.37 11.57
C PRO A 81 -14.45 -19.82 12.60
N PHE A 82 -14.94 -21.06 12.57
CA PHE A 82 -15.91 -21.54 13.55
C PHE A 82 -15.35 -21.50 15.00
N LEU A 83 -14.02 -21.55 15.13
CA LEU A 83 -13.36 -21.48 16.43
C LEU A 83 -13.39 -20.09 17.07
N TYR A 84 -13.67 -19.04 16.28
CA TYR A 84 -13.50 -17.67 16.76
C TYR A 84 -14.57 -16.67 16.32
N TYR A 85 -15.48 -17.04 15.40
CA TYR A 85 -16.62 -16.18 15.03
C TYR A 85 -17.95 -16.78 15.48
N LYS A 86 -18.70 -16.02 16.32
CA LYS A 86 -20.03 -16.40 16.83
C LYS A 86 -21.01 -16.75 15.71
N ASN A 87 -20.96 -16.03 14.58
CA ASN A 87 -21.88 -16.27 13.45
C ASN A 87 -21.69 -17.63 12.77
N ARG A 88 -20.68 -18.41 13.18
CA ARG A 88 -20.47 -19.80 12.75
C ARG A 88 -21.16 -20.84 13.63
N GLY A 89 -21.76 -20.42 14.76
CA GLY A 89 -22.63 -21.24 15.59
C GLY A 89 -21.92 -22.15 16.63
N PHE A 90 -20.59 -22.09 16.75
CA PHE A 90 -19.82 -22.96 17.65
C PHE A 90 -19.27 -22.23 18.88
N VAL A 91 -19.18 -20.91 18.86
CA VAL A 91 -18.74 -20.10 19.99
C VAL A 91 -19.81 -19.08 20.36
N GLU A 92 -19.94 -18.75 21.64
CA GLU A 92 -20.99 -17.85 22.13
C GLU A 92 -20.72 -16.37 21.80
N LYS A 93 -19.46 -16.00 21.64
CA LYS A 93 -19.00 -14.65 21.28
C LYS A 93 -17.78 -14.71 20.37
N ASP A 94 -17.54 -13.63 19.66
CA ASP A 94 -16.32 -13.52 18.84
C ASP A 94 -15.09 -13.53 19.76
N ILE A 95 -14.11 -14.34 19.40
CA ILE A 95 -12.82 -14.45 20.09
C ILE A 95 -11.80 -13.62 19.30
N HIS A 96 -11.16 -12.67 19.98
CA HIS A 96 -10.10 -11.89 19.36
C HIS A 96 -8.88 -12.75 19.09
N ILE A 97 -8.44 -12.76 17.82
CA ILE A 97 -7.24 -13.46 17.39
C ILE A 97 -6.15 -12.45 17.10
N ALA A 98 -5.01 -12.62 17.75
CA ALA A 98 -3.84 -11.78 17.51
C ALA A 98 -3.16 -12.19 16.18
N VAL A 99 -3.74 -11.79 15.07
CA VAL A 99 -3.13 -11.94 13.74
C VAL A 99 -2.65 -10.58 13.22
N LYS A 100 -1.50 -10.58 12.57
CA LYS A 100 -1.03 -9.36 11.90
C LYS A 100 -2.01 -8.99 10.79
N MET A 101 -2.33 -7.72 10.71
CA MET A 101 -3.11 -7.12 9.63
C MET A 101 -2.42 -5.84 9.17
N GLY A 102 -2.70 -5.49 7.92
CA GLY A 102 -2.10 -4.31 7.33
C GLY A 102 -0.62 -4.50 6.99
N SER A 103 -0.07 -3.51 6.35
CA SER A 103 1.33 -3.44 5.92
C SER A 103 1.73 -1.98 5.83
N TYR A 104 3.04 -1.71 5.82
CA TYR A 104 3.57 -0.38 5.57
C TYR A 104 4.10 -0.32 4.13
N ILE A 105 3.62 0.65 3.37
CA ILE A 105 4.09 0.98 2.03
C ILE A 105 4.68 2.39 2.08
N GLY A 106 5.96 2.51 1.82
CA GLY A 106 6.67 3.79 1.80
C GLY A 106 6.20 4.74 0.72
N ASN A 107 6.97 5.76 0.43
CA ASN A 107 6.68 6.76 -0.59
C ASN A 107 7.23 6.33 -1.96
N ASP A 108 6.65 6.81 -3.05
CA ASP A 108 7.10 6.54 -4.44
C ASP A 108 7.21 5.04 -4.76
N VAL A 109 6.36 4.22 -4.15
CA VAL A 109 6.33 2.77 -4.39
C VAL A 109 5.44 2.47 -5.60
N TRP A 110 5.96 1.65 -6.51
CA TRP A 110 5.15 1.09 -7.60
C TRP A 110 4.86 -0.39 -7.36
N ILE A 111 3.56 -0.73 -7.28
CA ILE A 111 3.09 -2.10 -7.13
C ILE A 111 2.39 -2.53 -8.41
N GLY A 112 2.97 -3.52 -9.10
CA GLY A 112 2.48 -4.08 -10.35
C GLY A 112 1.18 -4.89 -10.18
N ASN A 113 0.48 -5.12 -11.29
CA ASN A 113 -0.81 -5.81 -11.32
C ASN A 113 -0.79 -7.16 -10.59
N ASN A 114 -1.86 -7.44 -9.84
CA ASN A 114 -2.08 -8.72 -9.15
C ASN A 114 -0.99 -9.11 -8.13
N ALA A 115 -0.14 -8.20 -7.71
CA ALA A 115 0.81 -8.46 -6.64
C ALA A 115 0.09 -8.67 -5.30
N VAL A 116 0.65 -9.51 -4.44
CA VAL A 116 0.15 -9.82 -3.10
C VAL A 116 1.21 -9.48 -2.08
N ILE A 117 0.90 -8.56 -1.17
CA ILE A 117 1.76 -8.17 -0.05
C ILE A 117 1.22 -8.84 1.20
N LEU A 118 2.00 -9.69 1.85
CA LEU A 118 1.57 -10.38 3.06
C LEU A 118 1.44 -9.41 4.25
N PRO A 119 0.60 -9.76 5.24
CA PRO A 119 0.38 -8.90 6.41
C PRO A 119 1.67 -8.68 7.22
N GLY A 120 1.87 -7.43 7.63
CA GLY A 120 3.03 -7.00 8.42
C GLY A 120 4.32 -6.80 7.63
N VAL A 121 4.29 -6.92 6.30
CA VAL A 121 5.43 -6.61 5.44
C VAL A 121 5.60 -5.09 5.32
N ASN A 122 6.84 -4.61 5.38
CA ASN A 122 7.22 -3.24 5.11
C ASN A 122 7.85 -3.15 3.71
N ILE A 123 7.38 -2.21 2.92
CA ILE A 123 7.96 -1.87 1.61
C ILE A 123 8.46 -0.44 1.71
N ASP A 124 9.77 -0.26 1.59
CA ASP A 124 10.40 1.04 1.77
C ASP A 124 10.28 1.94 0.51
N ASN A 125 10.71 3.20 0.67
CA ASN A 125 10.57 4.25 -0.33
C ASN A 125 11.17 3.85 -1.68
N GLY A 126 10.46 4.20 -2.75
CA GLY A 126 10.94 4.03 -4.12
C GLY A 126 11.04 2.58 -4.59
N ALA A 127 10.59 1.58 -3.80
CA ALA A 127 10.60 0.19 -4.20
C ALA A 127 9.64 -0.10 -5.36
N ILE A 128 9.93 -1.14 -6.12
CA ILE A 128 9.07 -1.65 -7.19
C ILE A 128 8.75 -3.11 -6.94
N ILE A 129 7.45 -3.43 -6.91
CA ILE A 129 6.95 -4.79 -6.83
C ILE A 129 6.45 -5.20 -8.21
N ALA A 130 7.08 -6.22 -8.79
CA ALA A 130 6.70 -6.71 -10.11
C ALA A 130 5.28 -7.29 -10.13
N ALA A 131 4.64 -7.27 -11.29
CA ALA A 131 3.31 -7.85 -11.46
C ALA A 131 3.28 -9.33 -11.06
N GLY A 132 2.20 -9.75 -10.37
CA GLY A 132 2.03 -11.14 -9.90
C GLY A 132 2.96 -11.58 -8.77
N ALA A 133 3.80 -10.70 -8.23
CA ALA A 133 4.71 -11.05 -7.12
C ALA A 133 3.95 -11.33 -5.81
N VAL A 134 4.45 -12.29 -5.02
CA VAL A 134 3.98 -12.56 -3.66
C VAL A 134 5.08 -12.15 -2.67
N VAL A 135 4.92 -10.97 -2.08
CA VAL A 135 5.91 -10.36 -1.18
C VAL A 135 5.70 -10.89 0.23
N THR A 136 6.67 -11.65 0.72
CA THR A 136 6.62 -12.35 2.01
C THR A 136 7.59 -11.79 3.05
N LYS A 137 8.48 -10.87 2.64
CA LYS A 137 9.50 -10.22 3.47
C LYS A 137 9.57 -8.74 3.14
N ASP A 138 10.16 -7.97 4.04
CA ASP A 138 10.38 -6.55 3.85
C ASP A 138 11.22 -6.29 2.59
N VAL A 139 10.97 -5.15 1.94
CA VAL A 139 11.62 -4.72 0.70
C VAL A 139 12.36 -3.41 0.98
N SER A 140 13.65 -3.39 0.64
CA SER A 140 14.54 -2.25 0.91
C SER A 140 14.23 -1.04 0.01
N PRO A 141 14.71 0.17 0.39
CA PRO A 141 14.52 1.36 -0.42
C PRO A 141 15.07 1.17 -1.86
N TYR A 142 14.25 1.56 -2.85
CA TYR A 142 14.58 1.49 -4.29
C TYR A 142 14.87 0.07 -4.81
N GLU A 143 14.51 -0.96 -4.06
CA GLU A 143 14.65 -2.35 -4.49
C GLU A 143 13.53 -2.73 -5.46
N ILE A 144 13.87 -3.53 -6.46
CA ILE A 144 12.92 -4.18 -7.38
C ILE A 144 12.86 -5.65 -7.03
N VAL A 145 11.66 -6.12 -6.65
CA VAL A 145 11.43 -7.51 -6.31
C VAL A 145 10.35 -8.13 -7.21
N GLY A 146 10.43 -9.44 -7.44
CA GLY A 146 9.45 -10.17 -8.25
C GLY A 146 9.45 -11.67 -8.00
N GLY A 147 8.41 -12.34 -8.47
CA GLY A 147 8.24 -13.80 -8.36
C GLY A 147 7.41 -14.25 -7.18
N VAL A 148 7.28 -15.58 -7.00
CA VAL A 148 6.51 -16.24 -5.95
C VAL A 148 7.37 -17.34 -5.31
N PRO A 149 7.86 -17.13 -4.07
CA PRO A 149 7.86 -15.87 -3.32
C PRO A 149 8.75 -14.82 -3.99
N ALA A 150 8.44 -13.53 -3.77
CA ALA A 150 9.21 -12.44 -4.33
C ALA A 150 10.65 -12.45 -3.83
N LYS A 151 11.58 -12.25 -4.76
CA LYS A 151 13.03 -12.19 -4.53
C LYS A 151 13.59 -10.90 -5.13
N HIS A 152 14.75 -10.48 -4.63
CA HIS A 152 15.52 -9.40 -5.21
C HIS A 152 15.81 -9.65 -6.70
N LEU A 153 15.55 -8.66 -7.54
CA LEU A 153 15.92 -8.65 -8.95
C LEU A 153 17.08 -7.69 -9.18
N LYS A 154 16.94 -6.44 -8.78
CA LYS A 154 17.97 -5.40 -8.82
C LYS A 154 17.53 -4.19 -7.97
N PHE A 155 18.41 -3.22 -7.81
CA PHE A 155 18.04 -1.88 -7.36
C PHE A 155 17.75 -0.97 -8.56
N ARG A 156 16.92 0.08 -8.35
CA ARG A 156 16.62 1.12 -9.35
C ARG A 156 17.90 1.92 -9.69
N PHE A 157 18.71 2.15 -8.70
CA PHE A 157 19.91 3.02 -8.75
C PHE A 157 21.05 2.36 -7.97
N ASP A 158 22.28 2.82 -8.20
CA ASP A 158 23.41 2.43 -7.37
C ASP A 158 23.28 2.95 -5.92
N GLU A 159 24.17 2.50 -5.04
CA GLU A 159 24.09 2.77 -3.61
C GLU A 159 24.26 4.26 -3.28
N ASN A 160 25.13 4.96 -3.99
CA ASN A 160 25.38 6.38 -3.76
C ASN A 160 24.12 7.20 -4.07
N ILE A 161 23.50 6.95 -5.24
CA ILE A 161 22.28 7.62 -5.65
C ILE A 161 21.13 7.31 -4.68
N ARG A 162 20.96 6.06 -4.25
CA ARG A 162 19.93 5.68 -3.28
C ARG A 162 20.10 6.41 -1.94
N SER A 163 21.35 6.51 -1.47
CA SER A 163 21.68 7.23 -0.23
C SER A 163 21.30 8.71 -0.33
N GLU A 164 21.66 9.38 -1.43
CA GLU A 164 21.32 10.78 -1.63
C GLU A 164 19.80 11.02 -1.78
N LEU A 165 19.09 10.19 -2.54
CA LEU A 165 17.65 10.28 -2.70
C LEU A 165 16.91 10.12 -1.36
N ASN A 166 17.38 9.24 -0.48
CA ASN A 166 16.82 9.08 0.86
C ASN A 166 17.02 10.34 1.73
N LYS A 167 18.12 11.07 1.56
CA LYS A 167 18.37 12.33 2.29
C LYS A 167 17.53 13.49 1.78
N ILE A 168 17.26 13.52 0.47
CA ILE A 168 16.48 14.59 -0.16
C ILE A 168 15.03 14.59 0.32
N ASP A 169 14.44 13.43 0.58
CA ASP A 169 13.08 13.25 1.10
C ASP A 169 12.02 14.07 0.34
N TRP A 170 12.13 14.08 -0.99
CA TRP A 170 11.36 14.95 -1.89
C TRP A 170 9.84 14.72 -1.82
N TYR A 171 9.39 13.54 -1.46
CA TYR A 171 7.96 13.23 -1.34
C TYR A 171 7.26 13.99 -0.20
N ASN A 172 8.03 14.58 0.71
CA ASN A 172 7.53 15.49 1.75
C ASN A 172 7.58 16.97 1.32
N TRP A 173 8.12 17.29 0.15
CA TRP A 173 8.14 18.68 -0.33
C TRP A 173 6.72 19.17 -0.63
N PRO A 174 6.44 20.47 -0.45
CA PRO A 174 5.22 21.08 -0.95
C PRO A 174 5.22 21.05 -2.49
N ASP A 175 4.03 21.00 -3.09
CA ASP A 175 3.86 20.80 -4.54
C ASP A 175 4.49 21.90 -5.40
N ASN A 176 4.51 23.16 -4.92
CA ASN A 176 5.20 24.25 -5.60
C ASN A 176 6.70 23.96 -5.72
N LYS A 177 7.36 23.48 -4.65
CA LYS A 177 8.77 23.11 -4.68
C LYS A 177 9.03 21.96 -5.66
N ILE A 178 8.13 20.98 -5.75
CA ILE A 178 8.24 19.90 -6.73
C ILE A 178 8.17 20.47 -8.16
N ARG A 179 7.20 21.35 -8.45
CA ARG A 179 7.05 21.99 -9.78
C ARG A 179 8.28 22.79 -10.20
N GLU A 180 8.87 23.54 -9.28
CA GLU A 180 10.08 24.32 -9.52
C GLU A 180 11.31 23.46 -9.82
N ASN A 181 11.29 22.19 -9.42
CA ASN A 181 12.42 21.27 -9.51
C ASN A 181 12.18 20.08 -10.47
N LEU A 182 11.14 20.11 -11.30
CA LEU A 182 10.76 18.99 -12.19
C LEU A 182 11.91 18.51 -13.08
N ASN A 183 12.77 19.40 -13.54
CA ASN A 183 13.93 19.05 -14.37
C ASN A 183 14.87 18.06 -13.67
N TYR A 184 15.05 18.16 -12.37
CA TYR A 184 15.90 17.23 -11.61
C TYR A 184 15.32 15.82 -11.52
N PHE A 185 13.98 15.66 -11.59
CA PHE A 185 13.35 14.34 -11.58
C PHE A 185 13.55 13.57 -12.88
N ILE A 186 13.91 14.23 -13.97
CA ILE A 186 14.06 13.65 -15.31
C ILE A 186 15.54 13.36 -15.62
N ILE A 187 16.48 14.15 -15.09
CA ILE A 187 17.90 14.15 -15.47
C ILE A 187 18.70 13.01 -14.82
N LEU A 188 18.24 12.43 -13.71
CA LEU A 188 18.95 11.33 -13.02
C LEU A 188 19.10 10.05 -13.86
N VAL A 189 18.53 9.99 -15.06
CA VAL A 189 18.58 8.82 -15.97
C VAL A 189 19.73 8.94 -17.00
N ILE A 190 20.41 10.09 -17.07
CA ILE A 190 21.39 10.41 -18.16
C ILE A 190 22.83 10.44 -17.66
N LEU A 191 23.06 10.31 -16.36
CA LEU A 191 24.40 10.20 -15.75
C LEU A 191 24.69 8.77 -15.31
#